data_969566834cc0606c14dc67d3a5e5b22c
#
_entry.id   969566834cc0606c14dc67d3a5e5b22c
#
_cell.length_a   1.000
_cell.length_b   1.000
_cell.length_c   1.000
_cell.angle_alpha   90.00
_cell.angle_beta   90.00
_cell.angle_gamma   90.00
#
_symmetry.space_group_name_H-M   'P 1'
#
loop_
_entity.id
_entity.type
_entity.pdbx_description
1 polymer ?
#
loop_
_entity_poly.entity_id
_entity_poly.type
_entity_poly.pdbx_seq_one_letter_code
_entity_poly.pdbx_strand_id
1 'polypeptide(L)' 'MDNINTVTFEITKQLGVIAEHPTGWNKELNLVNWNNKGTKYDIRDWDDEHLRMSRGITLNEEEARILYELLGKVFS' A
#
# COMPACT_ATOMS: atom_id res chain seq x y z
N MET A 1 22.75 20.16 -1.89
CA MET A 1 22.57 19.11 -2.88
C MET A 1 21.26 18.39 -2.72
N ASP A 2 20.55 18.34 -3.76
CA ASP A 2 19.26 17.68 -3.68
C ASP A 2 19.37 16.20 -3.70
N ASN A 3 18.49 15.60 -2.98
CA ASN A 3 18.39 14.17 -2.98
C ASN A 3 17.31 13.76 -3.97
N ILE A 4 17.71 13.69 -5.22
CA ILE A 4 16.75 13.43 -6.27
C ILE A 4 16.17 12.03 -6.21
N ASN A 5 16.75 11.16 -5.37
CA ASN A 5 16.24 9.82 -5.22
C ASN A 5 15.31 9.67 -4.03
N THR A 6 15.02 10.75 -3.36
CA THR A 6 14.12 10.71 -2.22
C THR A 6 12.71 10.42 -2.70
N VAL A 7 12.12 9.39 -2.12
CA VAL A 7 10.72 9.07 -2.36
C VAL A 7 9.90 9.68 -1.24
N THR A 8 8.94 10.49 -1.60
CA THR A 8 8.00 11.03 -0.62
C THR A 8 6.69 10.27 -0.73
N PHE A 9 6.06 10.08 0.41
CA PHE A 9 4.78 9.41 0.43
C PHE A 9 3.95 9.93 1.59
N GLU A 10 2.66 9.75 1.46
CA GLU A 10 1.73 10.05 2.53
C GLU A 10 0.66 8.96 2.54
N ILE A 11 0.52 8.29 3.68
CA ILE A 11 -0.58 7.33 3.84
C ILE A 11 -1.80 8.17 4.19
N THR A 12 -2.68 8.32 3.22
CA THR A 12 -3.85 9.18 3.41
C THR A 12 -4.96 8.46 4.16
N LYS A 13 -4.96 7.13 4.11
CA LYS A 13 -5.93 6.36 4.86
C LYS A 13 -5.42 4.93 5.02
N GLN A 14 -5.43 4.44 6.24
CA GLN A 14 -5.11 3.05 6.50
C GLN A 14 -6.40 2.25 6.38
N LEU A 15 -6.41 1.29 5.45
CA LEU A 15 -7.61 0.50 5.20
C LEU A 15 -7.64 -0.76 6.03
N GLY A 16 -6.49 -1.43 6.18
CA GLY A 16 -6.45 -2.61 7.01
C GLY A 16 -5.16 -3.39 6.90
N VAL A 17 -4.99 -4.30 7.85
CA VAL A 17 -3.84 -5.19 7.90
C VAL A 17 -4.26 -6.51 7.26
N ILE A 18 -3.47 -6.96 6.29
CA ILE A 18 -3.72 -8.24 5.61
C ILE A 18 -3.03 -9.36 6.35
N ALA A 19 -1.82 -9.12 6.85
CA ALA A 19 -1.07 -10.15 7.55
C ALA A 19 -0.11 -9.50 8.53
N GLU A 20 0.11 -10.17 9.67
CA GLU A 20 1.10 -9.76 10.65
C GLU A 20 2.25 -10.74 10.58
N HIS A 21 3.47 -10.21 10.45
CA HIS A 21 4.65 -11.07 10.37
C HIS A 21 5.36 -11.14 11.71
N PRO A 22 6.06 -12.25 12.00
CA PRO A 22 6.77 -12.37 13.27
C PRO A 22 7.83 -11.32 13.49
N THR A 23 8.31 -10.68 12.43
CA THR A 23 9.31 -9.63 12.53
C THR A 23 8.78 -8.32 13.07
N GLY A 24 7.45 -8.20 13.21
CA GLY A 24 6.82 -6.96 13.62
C GLY A 24 6.34 -6.13 12.45
N TRP A 25 6.65 -6.54 11.23
CA TRP A 25 6.14 -5.86 10.04
C TRP A 25 4.76 -6.41 9.71
N ASN A 26 3.95 -5.58 9.10
CA ASN A 26 2.60 -5.96 8.70
C ASN A 26 2.41 -5.72 7.21
N LYS A 27 1.74 -6.66 6.55
CA LYS A 27 1.28 -6.42 5.20
C LYS A 27 -0.03 -5.67 5.28
N GLU A 28 -0.09 -4.53 4.62
CA GLU A 28 -1.23 -3.63 4.75
C GLU A 28 -1.78 -3.20 3.41
N LEU A 29 -3.07 -2.93 3.42
CA LEU A 29 -3.74 -2.26 2.31
C LEU A 29 -4.04 -0.84 2.77
N ASN A 30 -3.51 0.13 2.04
CA ASN A 30 -3.65 1.54 2.39
C ASN A 30 -3.93 2.37 1.15
N LEU A 31 -4.40 3.58 1.37
CA LEU A 31 -4.40 4.60 0.32
C LEU A 31 -3.15 5.44 0.53
N VAL A 32 -2.32 5.52 -0.50
CA VAL A 32 -1.03 6.20 -0.39
C VAL A 32 -0.86 7.16 -1.56
N ASN A 33 -0.39 8.35 -1.25
CA ASN A 33 -0.04 9.35 -2.25
C ASN A 33 1.48 9.35 -2.38
N TRP A 34 1.96 8.86 -3.52
CA TRP A 34 3.38 8.76 -3.80
C TRP A 34 3.84 9.98 -4.56
N ASN A 35 4.83 10.69 -4.02
CA ASN A 35 5.46 11.82 -4.72
C ASN A 35 4.46 12.85 -5.21
N ASN A 36 3.36 13.01 -4.48
CA ASN A 36 2.31 13.98 -4.80
C ASN A 36 1.68 13.77 -6.18
N LYS A 37 1.65 12.53 -6.63
CA LYS A 37 1.09 12.20 -7.94
C LYS A 37 -0.32 11.65 -7.86
N GLY A 38 -0.95 11.78 -6.70
CA GLY A 38 -2.31 11.29 -6.52
C GLY A 38 -2.34 10.02 -5.70
N THR A 39 -3.48 9.77 -5.13
CA THR A 39 -3.65 8.65 -4.20
C THR A 39 -3.95 7.38 -4.94
N LYS A 40 -3.29 6.30 -4.53
CA LYS A 40 -3.51 4.97 -5.10
C LYS A 40 -3.70 3.96 -3.98
N TYR A 41 -4.29 2.84 -4.31
CA TYR A 41 -4.35 1.70 -3.42
C TYR A 41 -2.99 1.05 -3.40
N ASP A 42 -2.54 0.62 -2.21
CA ASP A 42 -1.18 0.13 -2.05
C ASP A 42 -1.19 -1.08 -1.13
N ILE A 43 -0.49 -2.13 -1.55
CA ILE A 43 -0.34 -3.35 -0.76
C ILE A 43 1.16 -3.60 -0.61
N ARG A 44 1.65 -3.53 0.62
CA ARG A 44 3.05 -3.83 0.92
C ARG A 44 3.23 -4.03 2.41
N ASP A 45 4.42 -4.47 2.78
CA ASP A 45 4.79 -4.60 4.19
C ASP A 45 5.32 -3.28 4.71
N TRP A 46 4.95 -2.96 5.94
CA TRP A 46 5.40 -1.77 6.66
C TRP A 46 5.90 -2.17 8.03
N ASP A 47 6.92 -1.45 8.53
CA ASP A 47 7.28 -1.59 9.93
C ASP A 47 6.21 -0.90 10.78
N ASP A 48 6.32 -1.04 12.11
CA ASP A 48 5.26 -0.55 12.99
C ASP A 48 5.17 0.96 13.02
N GLU A 49 6.23 1.66 12.67
CA GLU A 49 6.22 3.13 12.64
C GLU A 49 5.92 3.69 11.26
N HIS A 50 5.77 2.82 10.26
CA HIS A 50 5.50 3.21 8.87
C HIS A 50 6.61 4.10 8.30
N LEU A 51 7.84 3.87 8.75
CA LEU A 51 9.01 4.54 8.22
C LEU A 51 9.73 3.72 7.17
N ARG A 52 9.64 2.40 7.29
CA ARG A 52 10.26 1.47 6.35
C ARG A 52 9.20 0.64 5.69
N MET A 53 9.47 0.26 4.45
CA MET A 53 8.51 -0.49 3.68
C MET A 53 9.24 -1.45 2.76
N SER A 54 8.55 -2.50 2.38
CA SER A 54 9.02 -3.43 1.38
C SER A 54 8.59 -2.96 0.00
N ARG A 55 8.99 -3.71 -1.00
CA ARG A 55 8.36 -3.58 -2.31
C ARG A 55 6.90 -3.97 -2.19
N GLY A 56 6.09 -3.40 -3.04
CA GLY A 56 4.68 -3.70 -3.04
C GLY A 56 4.08 -3.41 -4.39
N ILE A 57 2.77 -3.39 -4.43
CA ILE A 57 2.05 -3.05 -5.64
C ILE A 57 1.13 -1.89 -5.36
N THR A 58 0.94 -1.06 -6.39
CA THR A 58 -0.03 0.02 -6.33
C THR A 58 -1.07 -0.22 -7.40
N LEU A 59 -2.30 0.14 -7.09
CA LEU A 59 -3.42 -0.05 -7.99
C LEU A 59 -4.20 1.25 -8.08
N ASN A 60 -4.60 1.59 -9.30
CA ASN A 60 -5.55 2.69 -9.43
C ASN A 60 -6.95 2.19 -9.09
N GLU A 61 -7.92 3.09 -9.18
CA GLU A 61 -9.29 2.77 -8.79
C GLU A 61 -9.84 1.61 -9.63
N GLU A 62 -9.63 1.65 -10.93
CA GLU A 62 -10.17 0.63 -11.81
C GLU A 62 -9.53 -0.73 -11.54
N GLU A 63 -8.22 -0.73 -11.35
CA GLU A 63 -7.50 -1.97 -11.05
C GLU A 63 -7.97 -2.56 -9.73
N ALA A 64 -8.20 -1.71 -8.74
CA ALA A 64 -8.67 -2.19 -7.45
C ALA A 64 -10.06 -2.80 -7.56
N ARG A 65 -10.94 -2.22 -8.38
CA ARG A 65 -12.28 -2.77 -8.58
C ARG A 65 -12.22 -4.12 -9.26
N ILE A 66 -11.34 -4.27 -10.24
CA ILE A 66 -11.18 -5.55 -10.92
C ILE A 66 -10.68 -6.60 -9.95
N LEU A 67 -9.70 -6.23 -9.12
CA LEU A 67 -9.20 -7.16 -8.10
C LEU A 67 -10.31 -7.58 -7.15
N TYR A 68 -11.12 -6.65 -6.71
CA TYR A 68 -12.25 -6.94 -5.84
C TYR A 68 -13.19 -7.95 -6.50
N GLU A 69 -13.49 -7.74 -7.79
CA GLU A 69 -14.39 -8.63 -8.49
C GLU A 69 -13.81 -10.04 -8.65
N LEU A 70 -12.52 -10.11 -8.96
CA LEU A 70 -11.86 -11.39 -9.11
C LEU A 70 -11.84 -12.17 -7.81
N LEU A 71 -11.49 -11.49 -6.71
CA LEU A 71 -11.50 -12.12 -5.40
C LEU A 71 -12.91 -12.52 -4.99
N GLY A 72 -13.88 -11.69 -5.34
CA GLY A 72 -15.27 -12.00 -5.02
C GLY A 72 -15.75 -13.29 -5.65
N LYS A 73 -15.22 -13.65 -6.82
CA LYS A 73 -15.59 -14.91 -7.46
C LYS A 73 -15.09 -16.11 -6.68
N VAL A 74 -13.98 -15.95 -5.95
CA VAL A 74 -13.41 -17.04 -5.16
C VAL A 74 -14.14 -17.17 -3.84
N PHE A 75 -14.50 -16.05 -3.23
CA PHE A 75 -15.02 -16.05 -1.87
C PHE A 75 -16.54 -15.94 -1.77
N SER A 76 -17.22 -15.88 -2.88
CA SER A 76 -18.68 -15.76 -2.84
C SER A 76 -19.38 -17.10 -2.73
#